data_4b7066e2d9147a9623de4298adbf8e16
#
_entry.id   4b7066e2d9147a9623de4298adbf8e16
#
_cell.length_a   1.000
_cell.length_b   1.000
_cell.length_c   1.000
_cell.angle_alpha   90.00
_cell.angle_beta   90.00
_cell.angle_gamma   90.00
#
_symmetry.space_group_name_H-M   'P 1'
#
loop_
_entity.id
_entity.type
_entity.pdbx_description
1 polymer ?
#
loop_
_entity_poly.entity_id
_entity_poly.type
_entity_poly.pdbx_seq_one_letter_code
_entity_poly.pdbx_strand_id
1 'polypeptide(L)'
;MGASGPVIANVLVDHPEAVLCNPEEMTAQRELWVSVCPNKKELIGIIEKFPASFFTSASHHNNQRNNIAYFQSLNLNKRIITKLMASAPQSFSRPVEQNQVMVDTLQRSYLELGGEKLNMKIWLQKLLSQNPFVLLKSAEALRQNLLFLRDRGFTTAELLHLLSKLRGFVTELHPDSMNQTLQYSQEMMACSGDELREIVLKCPALLYYPKHILTERFEGLLGAGISVSQIIDTPTVLELTTQIVNYRLQKLAAHGYDARTGSLDVLNGTKKDFEQSYGKLRLRVERPLFNPVAPLKTYD
;
A
#
# COMPACT_ATOMS: atom_id res chain seq x y z
N MET A 1 31.03 -14.72 6.73
CA MET A 1 30.22 -13.51 6.75
C MET A 1 30.27 -12.77 8.09
N GLY A 2 30.71 -13.42 9.17
CA GLY A 2 30.85 -12.81 10.50
C GLY A 2 29.49 -12.70 11.25
N ALA A 3 28.62 -13.69 11.05
CA ALA A 3 27.40 -13.80 11.85
C ALA A 3 27.76 -14.10 13.31
N SER A 4 26.95 -13.58 14.26
CA SER A 4 27.11 -13.88 15.68
C SER A 4 26.66 -15.29 16.04
N GLY A 5 27.12 -15.83 17.18
CA GLY A 5 26.72 -17.15 17.66
C GLY A 5 25.20 -17.34 17.75
N PRO A 6 24.44 -16.39 18.32
CA PRO A 6 22.97 -16.45 18.34
C PRO A 6 22.33 -16.56 16.97
N VAL A 7 22.79 -15.79 15.96
CA VAL A 7 22.26 -15.87 14.59
C VAL A 7 22.53 -17.25 13.98
N ILE A 8 23.74 -17.80 14.19
CA ILE A 8 24.07 -19.15 13.71
C ILE A 8 23.14 -20.18 14.36
N ALA A 9 22.92 -20.08 15.68
CA ALA A 9 22.03 -20.97 16.40
C ALA A 9 20.60 -20.91 15.84
N ASN A 10 20.04 -19.71 15.64
CA ASN A 10 18.71 -19.52 15.05
C ASN A 10 18.61 -20.18 13.66
N VAL A 11 19.60 -19.93 12.79
CA VAL A 11 19.63 -20.56 11.46
C VAL A 11 19.65 -22.08 11.54
N LEU A 12 20.42 -22.66 12.44
CA LEU A 12 20.51 -24.12 12.59
C LEU A 12 19.27 -24.73 13.23
N VAL A 13 18.55 -23.99 14.07
CA VAL A 13 17.26 -24.40 14.63
C VAL A 13 16.18 -24.43 13.53
N ASP A 14 16.11 -23.37 12.72
CA ASP A 14 15.08 -23.23 11.69
C ASP A 14 15.40 -24.05 10.43
N HIS A 15 16.69 -24.32 10.18
CA HIS A 15 17.16 -25.02 8.98
C HIS A 15 18.43 -25.87 9.29
N PRO A 16 18.27 -26.99 10.03
CA PRO A 16 19.40 -27.82 10.43
C PRO A 16 20.20 -28.43 9.25
N GLU A 17 19.56 -28.56 8.09
CA GLU A 17 20.18 -29.07 6.86
C GLU A 17 21.29 -28.14 6.33
N ALA A 18 21.39 -26.91 6.84
CA ALA A 18 22.45 -25.97 6.47
C ALA A 18 23.87 -26.53 6.70
N VAL A 19 24.04 -27.45 7.67
CA VAL A 19 25.33 -28.11 7.96
C VAL A 19 25.75 -29.12 6.89
N LEU A 20 24.81 -29.58 6.06
CA LEU A 20 25.04 -30.54 4.98
C LEU A 20 25.35 -29.89 3.64
N CYS A 21 25.26 -28.56 3.55
CA CYS A 21 25.51 -27.84 2.32
C CYS A 21 26.98 -27.87 1.93
N ASN A 22 27.26 -28.03 0.63
CA ASN A 22 28.62 -28.01 0.08
C ASN A 22 29.25 -26.62 0.28
N PRO A 23 30.45 -26.51 0.90
CA PRO A 23 31.12 -25.24 1.15
C PRO A 23 31.41 -24.41 -0.12
N GLU A 24 31.76 -25.06 -1.24
CA GLU A 24 32.00 -24.38 -2.51
C GLU A 24 30.71 -23.74 -3.08
N GLU A 25 29.62 -24.49 -3.05
CA GLU A 25 28.30 -23.98 -3.45
C GLU A 25 27.87 -22.81 -2.55
N MET A 26 28.11 -22.89 -1.26
CA MET A 26 27.82 -21.81 -0.31
C MET A 26 28.70 -20.58 -0.53
N THR A 27 29.92 -20.75 -0.99
CA THR A 27 30.78 -19.64 -1.36
C THR A 27 30.23 -18.92 -2.61
N ALA A 28 29.89 -19.67 -3.65
CA ALA A 28 29.27 -19.13 -4.87
C ALA A 28 27.92 -18.44 -4.58
N GLN A 29 27.12 -19.03 -3.71
CA GLN A 29 25.85 -18.47 -3.26
C GLN A 29 26.04 -17.15 -2.51
N ARG A 30 27.01 -17.10 -1.61
CA ARG A 30 27.38 -15.87 -0.90
C ARG A 30 27.80 -14.77 -1.86
N GLU A 31 28.65 -15.08 -2.85
CA GLU A 31 29.10 -14.10 -3.85
C GLU A 31 27.93 -13.54 -4.64
N LEU A 32 27.00 -14.42 -5.08
CA LEU A 32 25.79 -14.02 -5.76
C LEU A 32 24.95 -13.06 -4.92
N TRP A 33 24.71 -13.38 -3.66
CA TRP A 33 23.87 -12.54 -2.78
C TRP A 33 24.57 -11.22 -2.43
N VAL A 34 25.87 -11.23 -2.20
CA VAL A 34 26.66 -10.00 -1.95
C VAL A 34 26.64 -9.07 -3.17
N SER A 35 26.55 -9.60 -4.38
CA SER A 35 26.50 -8.79 -5.61
C SER A 35 25.29 -7.85 -5.64
N VAL A 36 24.17 -8.24 -5.01
CA VAL A 36 22.91 -7.46 -4.95
C VAL A 36 22.66 -6.82 -3.59
N CYS A 37 23.12 -7.46 -2.50
CA CYS A 37 23.02 -6.95 -1.13
C CYS A 37 24.42 -6.81 -0.51
N PRO A 38 25.14 -5.71 -0.79
CA PRO A 38 26.52 -5.53 -0.30
C PRO A 38 26.60 -5.24 1.20
N ASN A 39 25.50 -4.88 1.85
CA ASN A 39 25.45 -4.63 3.28
C ASN A 39 25.42 -5.96 4.04
N LYS A 40 26.54 -6.32 4.67
CA LYS A 40 26.69 -7.59 5.40
C LYS A 40 25.65 -7.79 6.51
N LYS A 41 25.31 -6.73 7.25
CA LYS A 41 24.34 -6.82 8.35
C LYS A 41 22.93 -7.12 7.81
N GLU A 42 22.53 -6.45 6.74
CA GLU A 42 21.26 -6.66 6.07
C GLU A 42 21.19 -8.08 5.48
N LEU A 43 22.26 -8.51 4.82
CA LEU A 43 22.37 -9.85 4.24
C LEU A 43 22.26 -10.95 5.29
N ILE A 44 22.94 -10.82 6.42
CA ILE A 44 22.85 -11.76 7.55
C ILE A 44 21.40 -11.80 8.06
N GLY A 45 20.73 -10.64 8.23
CA GLY A 45 19.34 -10.60 8.65
C GLY A 45 18.36 -11.25 7.67
N ILE A 46 18.62 -11.18 6.36
CA ILE A 46 17.82 -11.90 5.36
C ILE A 46 18.04 -13.41 5.48
N ILE A 47 19.28 -13.86 5.64
CA ILE A 47 19.61 -15.29 5.80
C ILE A 47 19.00 -15.86 7.08
N GLU A 48 19.08 -15.13 8.20
CA GLU A 48 18.48 -15.52 9.47
C GLU A 48 16.96 -15.69 9.36
N LYS A 49 16.32 -14.77 8.65
CA LYS A 49 14.85 -14.80 8.46
C LYS A 49 14.39 -15.88 7.47
N PHE A 50 15.22 -16.19 6.47
CA PHE A 50 14.87 -17.11 5.38
C PHE A 50 16.05 -18.05 5.07
N PRO A 51 16.47 -18.90 6.01
CA PRO A 51 17.64 -19.76 5.84
C PRO A 51 17.50 -20.71 4.64
N ALA A 52 16.33 -21.28 4.42
CA ALA A 52 16.06 -22.16 3.29
C ALA A 52 16.25 -21.51 1.90
N SER A 53 16.17 -20.19 1.80
CA SER A 53 16.44 -19.47 0.56
C SER A 53 17.92 -19.32 0.27
N PHE A 54 18.77 -19.35 1.28
CA PHE A 54 20.22 -19.27 1.14
C PHE A 54 20.85 -20.67 1.09
N PHE A 55 20.51 -21.53 2.05
CA PHE A 55 20.97 -22.91 2.14
C PHE A 55 20.06 -23.82 1.29
N THR A 56 20.26 -23.83 -0.01
CA THR A 56 19.36 -24.50 -0.95
C THR A 56 20.15 -25.29 -2.01
N SER A 57 19.46 -26.06 -2.85
CA SER A 57 20.09 -26.91 -3.87
C SER A 57 20.64 -26.11 -5.07
N ALA A 58 21.54 -26.72 -5.82
CA ALA A 58 22.15 -26.14 -7.04
C ALA A 58 21.11 -25.66 -8.07
N SER A 59 19.96 -26.35 -8.19
CA SER A 59 18.89 -25.95 -9.09
C SER A 59 18.26 -24.61 -8.67
N HIS A 60 18.04 -24.40 -7.39
CA HIS A 60 17.55 -23.13 -6.86
C HIS A 60 18.58 -22.01 -6.96
N HIS A 61 19.88 -22.31 -6.81
CA HIS A 61 20.94 -21.32 -7.07
C HIS A 61 20.90 -20.80 -8.50
N ASN A 62 20.66 -21.67 -9.48
CA ASN A 62 20.49 -21.27 -10.87
C ASN A 62 19.25 -20.38 -11.06
N ASN A 63 18.13 -20.74 -10.45
CA ASN A 63 16.93 -19.91 -10.48
C ASN A 63 17.19 -18.53 -9.87
N GLN A 64 17.88 -18.46 -8.74
CA GLN A 64 18.22 -17.18 -8.10
C GLN A 64 19.11 -16.32 -9.00
N ARG A 65 20.12 -16.91 -9.64
CA ARG A 65 20.98 -16.19 -10.60
C ARG A 65 20.19 -15.64 -11.77
N ASN A 66 19.31 -16.45 -12.36
CA ASN A 66 18.47 -16.07 -13.49
C ASN A 66 17.49 -14.96 -13.09
N ASN A 67 16.85 -15.07 -11.93
CA ASN A 67 15.94 -14.05 -11.43
C ASN A 67 16.63 -12.72 -11.09
N ILE A 68 17.83 -12.77 -10.50
CA ILE A 68 18.64 -11.56 -10.27
C ILE A 68 18.96 -10.87 -11.60
N ALA A 69 19.45 -11.62 -12.59
CA ALA A 69 19.74 -11.09 -13.93
C ALA A 69 18.48 -10.49 -14.58
N TYR A 70 17.36 -11.19 -14.47
CA TYR A 70 16.07 -10.70 -14.98
C TYR A 70 15.63 -9.39 -14.32
N PHE A 71 15.66 -9.30 -13.00
CA PHE A 71 15.30 -8.07 -12.28
C PHE A 71 16.24 -6.91 -12.60
N GLN A 72 17.53 -7.19 -12.81
CA GLN A 72 18.48 -6.18 -13.29
C GLN A 72 18.13 -5.70 -14.71
N SER A 73 17.69 -6.60 -15.60
CA SER A 73 17.27 -6.24 -16.96
C SER A 73 16.01 -5.35 -17.00
N LEU A 74 15.19 -5.41 -15.95
CA LEU A 74 14.06 -4.46 -15.73
C LEU A 74 14.52 -3.08 -15.22
N ASN A 75 15.82 -2.83 -15.13
CA ASN A 75 16.43 -1.64 -14.52
C ASN A 75 16.06 -1.44 -13.05
N LEU A 76 15.80 -2.52 -12.32
CA LEU A 76 15.66 -2.46 -10.87
C LEU A 76 17.05 -2.24 -10.26
N ASN A 77 17.16 -1.21 -9.43
CA ASN A 77 18.42 -0.96 -8.71
C ASN A 77 18.63 -1.99 -7.59
N LYS A 78 19.88 -2.09 -7.10
CA LYS A 78 20.25 -3.03 -6.05
C LYS A 78 19.36 -2.93 -4.81
N ARG A 79 18.96 -1.72 -4.41
CA ARG A 79 18.09 -1.51 -3.25
C ARG A 79 16.73 -2.17 -3.41
N ILE A 80 16.12 -2.09 -4.61
CA ILE A 80 14.84 -2.74 -4.90
C ILE A 80 15.02 -4.25 -4.89
N ILE A 81 16.08 -4.77 -5.53
CA ILE A 81 16.36 -6.21 -5.57
C ILE A 81 16.61 -6.76 -4.16
N THR A 82 17.41 -6.08 -3.35
CA THR A 82 17.61 -6.43 -1.93
C THR A 82 16.28 -6.48 -1.16
N LYS A 83 15.43 -5.49 -1.38
CA LYS A 83 14.12 -5.45 -0.72
C LYS A 83 13.21 -6.60 -1.17
N LEU A 84 13.24 -6.97 -2.45
CA LEU A 84 12.54 -8.15 -2.96
C LEU A 84 13.06 -9.43 -2.27
N MET A 85 14.39 -9.60 -2.16
CA MET A 85 14.99 -10.72 -1.45
C MET A 85 14.59 -10.78 0.02
N ALA A 86 14.58 -9.63 0.69
CA ALA A 86 14.23 -9.53 2.11
C ALA A 86 12.75 -9.77 2.43
N SER A 87 11.86 -9.59 1.44
CA SER A 87 10.41 -9.66 1.65
C SER A 87 9.75 -10.86 0.96
N ALA A 88 10.24 -11.25 -0.22
CA ALA A 88 9.67 -12.32 -1.04
C ALA A 88 10.77 -13.21 -1.65
N PRO A 89 11.62 -13.85 -0.81
CA PRO A 89 12.78 -14.64 -1.29
C PRO A 89 12.34 -15.81 -2.19
N GLN A 90 11.12 -16.34 -2.00
CA GLN A 90 10.57 -17.40 -2.85
C GLN A 90 10.48 -16.98 -4.33
N SER A 91 10.34 -15.68 -4.63
CA SER A 91 10.34 -15.19 -6.00
C SER A 91 11.68 -15.39 -6.72
N PHE A 92 12.78 -15.55 -5.97
CA PHE A 92 14.09 -15.83 -6.55
C PHE A 92 14.35 -17.33 -6.76
N SER A 93 13.79 -18.19 -5.92
CA SER A 93 14.01 -19.65 -5.98
C SER A 93 13.18 -20.37 -7.02
N ARG A 94 12.13 -19.75 -7.54
CA ARG A 94 11.26 -20.32 -8.58
C ARG A 94 11.83 -20.08 -10.00
N PRO A 95 11.37 -20.83 -11.02
CA PRO A 95 11.72 -20.59 -12.42
C PRO A 95 11.44 -19.13 -12.84
N VAL A 96 12.37 -18.52 -13.56
CA VAL A 96 12.29 -17.10 -13.95
C VAL A 96 11.06 -16.78 -14.80
N GLU A 97 10.59 -17.74 -15.58
CA GLU A 97 9.42 -17.66 -16.43
C GLU A 97 8.16 -17.29 -15.65
N GLN A 98 8.05 -17.75 -14.40
CA GLN A 98 6.91 -17.40 -13.54
C GLN A 98 6.90 -15.92 -13.15
N ASN A 99 8.09 -15.34 -12.91
CA ASN A 99 8.21 -13.91 -12.67
C ASN A 99 7.97 -13.11 -13.94
N GLN A 100 8.46 -13.60 -15.10
CA GLN A 100 8.23 -12.97 -16.40
C GLN A 100 6.74 -12.91 -16.71
N VAL A 101 5.99 -14.01 -16.57
CA VAL A 101 4.53 -14.03 -16.80
C VAL A 101 3.82 -12.97 -15.94
N MET A 102 4.18 -12.83 -14.66
CA MET A 102 3.55 -11.82 -13.80
C MET A 102 3.91 -10.40 -14.25
N VAL A 103 5.20 -10.13 -14.50
CA VAL A 103 5.67 -8.80 -14.91
C VAL A 103 5.08 -8.42 -16.27
N ASP A 104 5.08 -9.33 -17.24
CA ASP A 104 4.50 -9.10 -18.57
C ASP A 104 2.98 -8.84 -18.48
N THR A 105 2.27 -9.55 -17.61
CA THR A 105 0.85 -9.31 -17.38
C THR A 105 0.61 -7.92 -16.77
N LEU A 106 1.39 -7.54 -15.78
CA LEU A 106 1.32 -6.19 -15.18
C LEU A 106 1.57 -5.10 -16.22
N GLN A 107 2.64 -5.24 -17.01
CA GLN A 107 3.00 -4.26 -18.04
C GLN A 107 1.94 -4.17 -19.13
N ARG A 108 1.46 -5.32 -19.62
CA ARG A 108 0.42 -5.38 -20.63
C ARG A 108 -0.87 -4.74 -20.14
N SER A 109 -1.34 -5.12 -18.95
CA SER A 109 -2.55 -4.55 -18.38
C SER A 109 -2.45 -3.02 -18.21
N TYR A 110 -1.30 -2.52 -17.76
CA TYR A 110 -1.08 -1.08 -17.63
C TYR A 110 -1.18 -0.35 -18.98
N LEU A 111 -0.58 -0.92 -20.03
CA LEU A 111 -0.60 -0.34 -21.38
C LEU A 111 -1.98 -0.46 -22.05
N GLU A 112 -2.66 -1.60 -21.92
CA GLU A 112 -4.02 -1.83 -22.45
C GLU A 112 -5.06 -0.88 -21.83
N LEU A 113 -4.83 -0.43 -20.61
CA LEU A 113 -5.64 0.58 -19.94
C LEU A 113 -5.30 2.03 -20.38
N GLY A 114 -4.38 2.21 -21.33
CA GLY A 114 -3.99 3.52 -21.86
C GLY A 114 -2.82 4.17 -21.14
N GLY A 115 -2.09 3.43 -20.30
CA GLY A 115 -0.90 3.91 -19.63
C GLY A 115 0.27 4.13 -20.61
N GLU A 116 1.06 5.16 -20.39
CA GLU A 116 2.25 5.46 -21.20
C GLU A 116 3.43 4.55 -20.86
N LYS A 117 4.20 4.14 -21.87
CA LYS A 117 5.34 3.21 -21.71
C LYS A 117 6.42 3.73 -20.74
N LEU A 118 6.67 5.03 -20.70
CA LEU A 118 7.64 5.62 -19.77
C LEU A 118 7.13 5.55 -18.32
N ASN A 119 5.88 5.94 -18.11
CA ASN A 119 5.22 5.90 -16.81
C ASN A 119 5.04 4.48 -16.30
N MET A 120 4.79 3.51 -17.18
CA MET A 120 4.68 2.09 -16.86
C MET A 120 5.96 1.56 -16.19
N LYS A 121 7.14 1.92 -16.69
CA LYS A 121 8.41 1.49 -16.09
C LYS A 121 8.56 2.02 -14.66
N ILE A 122 8.27 3.30 -14.45
CA ILE A 122 8.32 3.94 -13.12
C ILE A 122 7.30 3.31 -12.18
N TRP A 123 6.08 3.09 -12.66
CA TRP A 123 5.02 2.44 -11.91
C TRP A 123 5.41 1.01 -11.48
N LEU A 124 5.95 0.21 -12.40
CA LEU A 124 6.38 -1.16 -12.11
C LEU A 124 7.49 -1.19 -11.05
N GLN A 125 8.52 -0.36 -11.17
CA GLN A 125 9.58 -0.24 -10.17
C GLN A 125 9.03 0.14 -8.78
N LYS A 126 8.10 1.08 -8.75
CA LYS A 126 7.42 1.51 -7.52
C LYS A 126 6.58 0.37 -6.93
N LEU A 127 5.80 -0.33 -7.76
CA LEU A 127 4.98 -1.47 -7.35
C LEU A 127 5.84 -2.57 -6.73
N LEU A 128 6.88 -3.03 -7.43
CA LEU A 128 7.78 -4.08 -6.94
C LEU A 128 8.51 -3.66 -5.65
N SER A 129 8.86 -2.39 -5.52
CA SER A 129 9.48 -1.86 -4.31
C SER A 129 8.51 -1.78 -3.12
N GLN A 130 7.23 -1.52 -3.35
CA GLN A 130 6.24 -1.30 -2.28
C GLN A 130 5.43 -2.55 -1.95
N ASN A 131 5.23 -3.42 -2.92
CA ASN A 131 4.50 -4.68 -2.79
C ASN A 131 5.26 -5.83 -3.47
N PRO A 132 6.37 -6.29 -2.89
CA PRO A 132 7.18 -7.38 -3.45
C PRO A 132 6.41 -8.70 -3.59
N PHE A 133 5.37 -8.92 -2.78
CA PHE A 133 4.55 -10.13 -2.81
C PHE A 133 3.72 -10.26 -4.10
N VAL A 134 3.58 -9.20 -4.90
CA VAL A 134 2.89 -9.27 -6.20
C VAL A 134 3.48 -10.35 -7.10
N LEU A 135 4.79 -10.56 -7.03
CA LEU A 135 5.46 -11.62 -7.81
C LEU A 135 4.97 -13.02 -7.45
N LEU A 136 4.55 -13.27 -6.22
CA LEU A 136 4.09 -14.58 -5.74
C LEU A 136 2.61 -14.84 -6.01
N LYS A 137 1.89 -13.87 -6.56
CA LYS A 137 0.46 -13.98 -6.88
C LYS A 137 0.24 -14.51 -8.29
N SER A 138 -1.00 -14.93 -8.53
CA SER A 138 -1.44 -15.35 -9.87
C SER A 138 -1.69 -14.13 -10.77
N ALA A 139 -1.18 -14.16 -11.99
CA ALA A 139 -1.51 -13.18 -13.02
C ALA A 139 -3.00 -13.16 -13.35
N GLU A 140 -3.70 -14.29 -13.15
CA GLU A 140 -5.15 -14.41 -13.34
C GLU A 140 -5.92 -13.58 -12.32
N ALA A 141 -5.45 -13.47 -11.07
CA ALA A 141 -6.08 -12.63 -10.06
C ALA A 141 -6.16 -11.15 -10.49
N LEU A 142 -5.11 -10.63 -11.13
CA LEU A 142 -5.14 -9.27 -11.71
C LEU A 142 -6.22 -9.14 -12.77
N ARG A 143 -6.31 -10.10 -13.70
CA ARG A 143 -7.31 -10.07 -14.78
C ARG A 143 -8.72 -10.12 -14.24
N GLN A 144 -8.98 -11.00 -13.28
CA GLN A 144 -10.29 -11.13 -12.62
C GLN A 144 -10.72 -9.84 -11.93
N ASN A 145 -9.80 -9.19 -11.21
CA ASN A 145 -10.08 -7.90 -10.57
C ASN A 145 -10.41 -6.80 -11.59
N LEU A 146 -9.67 -6.73 -12.69
CA LEU A 146 -9.92 -5.76 -13.77
C LEU A 146 -11.25 -6.04 -14.47
N LEU A 147 -11.56 -7.30 -14.78
CA LEU A 147 -12.84 -7.69 -15.38
C LEU A 147 -14.01 -7.35 -14.48
N PHE A 148 -13.92 -7.72 -13.19
CA PHE A 148 -14.96 -7.43 -12.22
C PHE A 148 -15.32 -5.93 -12.16
N LEU A 149 -14.31 -5.06 -12.11
CA LEU A 149 -14.54 -3.62 -12.06
C LEU A 149 -15.05 -3.08 -13.42
N ARG A 150 -14.56 -3.62 -14.55
CA ARG A 150 -15.07 -3.27 -15.87
C ARG A 150 -16.57 -3.60 -16.01
N ASP A 151 -16.99 -4.77 -15.53
CA ASP A 151 -18.39 -5.20 -15.53
C ASP A 151 -19.28 -4.31 -14.63
N ARG A 152 -18.66 -3.59 -13.69
CA ARG A 152 -19.30 -2.57 -12.85
C ARG A 152 -19.28 -1.17 -13.46
N GLY A 153 -18.91 -1.03 -14.73
CA GLY A 153 -18.95 0.22 -15.49
C GLY A 153 -17.72 1.12 -15.33
N PHE A 154 -16.64 0.66 -14.68
CA PHE A 154 -15.40 1.43 -14.64
C PHE A 154 -14.76 1.49 -16.03
N THR A 155 -14.44 2.70 -16.47
CA THR A 155 -13.76 2.94 -17.74
C THR A 155 -12.29 2.52 -17.70
N THR A 156 -11.64 2.38 -18.84
CA THR A 156 -10.21 2.05 -18.91
C THR A 156 -9.33 3.06 -18.18
N ALA A 157 -9.64 4.35 -18.29
CA ALA A 157 -8.91 5.41 -17.58
C ALA A 157 -9.08 5.32 -16.05
N GLU A 158 -10.29 5.02 -15.57
CA GLU A 158 -10.57 4.81 -14.15
C GLU A 158 -9.87 3.55 -13.62
N LEU A 159 -9.88 2.46 -14.39
CA LEU A 159 -9.14 1.24 -14.04
C LEU A 159 -7.63 1.48 -13.98
N LEU A 160 -7.06 2.26 -14.90
CA LEU A 160 -5.65 2.66 -14.85
C LEU A 160 -5.35 3.50 -13.59
N HIS A 161 -6.27 4.41 -13.24
CA HIS A 161 -6.15 5.19 -12.02
C HIS A 161 -6.14 4.28 -10.77
N LEU A 162 -7.09 3.36 -10.66
CA LEU A 162 -7.17 2.40 -9.54
C LEU A 162 -5.94 1.51 -9.47
N LEU A 163 -5.50 0.92 -10.60
CA LEU A 163 -4.30 0.10 -10.68
C LEU A 163 -3.05 0.87 -10.24
N SER A 164 -2.98 2.15 -10.55
CA SER A 164 -1.84 3.01 -10.21
C SER A 164 -1.83 3.46 -8.75
N LYS A 165 -2.99 3.61 -8.14
CA LYS A 165 -3.17 4.08 -6.76
C LYS A 165 -3.15 2.96 -5.74
N LEU A 166 -3.75 1.81 -6.05
CA LEU A 166 -3.96 0.71 -5.13
C LEU A 166 -2.77 -0.25 -5.15
N ARG A 167 -1.94 -0.22 -4.12
CA ARG A 167 -0.76 -1.07 -4.00
C ARG A 167 -1.09 -2.55 -3.94
N GLY A 168 -2.21 -2.91 -3.31
CA GLY A 168 -2.68 -4.27 -3.15
C GLY A 168 -3.67 -4.73 -4.22
N PHE A 169 -3.81 -4.00 -5.35
CA PHE A 169 -4.77 -4.33 -6.41
C PHE A 169 -4.69 -5.79 -6.87
N VAL A 170 -3.49 -6.33 -6.94
CA VAL A 170 -3.24 -7.73 -7.34
C VAL A 170 -3.24 -8.68 -6.15
N THR A 171 -2.75 -8.23 -4.99
CA THR A 171 -2.42 -9.11 -3.86
C THR A 171 -3.53 -9.23 -2.84
N GLU A 172 -4.38 -8.23 -2.70
CA GLU A 172 -5.33 -8.10 -1.59
C GLU A 172 -6.78 -8.04 -2.05
N LEU A 173 -7.04 -7.65 -3.31
CA LEU A 173 -8.39 -7.58 -3.84
C LEU A 173 -8.84 -8.92 -4.41
N HIS A 174 -10.12 -9.24 -4.18
CA HIS A 174 -10.82 -10.38 -4.74
C HIS A 174 -12.23 -9.95 -5.16
N PRO A 175 -12.76 -10.42 -6.31
CA PRO A 175 -14.07 -10.04 -6.82
C PRO A 175 -15.20 -10.18 -5.81
N ASP A 176 -15.25 -11.31 -5.09
CA ASP A 176 -16.33 -11.56 -4.10
C ASP A 176 -16.27 -10.57 -2.92
N SER A 177 -15.07 -10.29 -2.41
CA SER A 177 -14.89 -9.32 -1.33
C SER A 177 -15.23 -7.91 -1.78
N MET A 178 -14.79 -7.52 -2.98
CA MET A 178 -15.15 -6.23 -3.58
C MET A 178 -16.66 -6.11 -3.78
N ASN A 179 -17.32 -7.19 -4.24
CA ASN A 179 -18.76 -7.21 -4.44
C ASN A 179 -19.52 -6.94 -3.13
N GLN A 180 -19.18 -7.66 -2.07
CA GLN A 180 -19.78 -7.48 -0.75
C GLN A 180 -19.58 -6.06 -0.22
N THR A 181 -18.39 -5.52 -0.37
CA THR A 181 -18.02 -4.19 0.08
C THR A 181 -18.78 -3.11 -0.69
N LEU A 182 -18.83 -3.22 -2.02
CA LEU A 182 -19.51 -2.26 -2.88
C LEU A 182 -21.03 -2.27 -2.64
N GLN A 183 -21.62 -3.47 -2.53
CA GLN A 183 -23.05 -3.60 -2.22
C GLN A 183 -23.39 -2.97 -0.87
N TYR A 184 -22.63 -3.29 0.18
CA TYR A 184 -22.81 -2.71 1.50
C TYR A 184 -22.68 -1.17 1.48
N SER A 185 -21.64 -0.66 0.79
CA SER A 185 -21.43 0.79 0.69
C SER A 185 -22.56 1.49 -0.05
N GLN A 186 -23.08 0.87 -1.10
CA GLN A 186 -24.23 1.38 -1.87
C GLN A 186 -25.51 1.45 -1.02
N GLU A 187 -25.77 0.41 -0.23
CA GLU A 187 -26.89 0.35 0.70
C GLU A 187 -26.78 1.43 1.78
N MET A 188 -25.61 1.56 2.41
CA MET A 188 -25.36 2.54 3.48
C MET A 188 -25.45 3.99 3.01
N MET A 189 -25.03 4.27 1.79
CA MET A 189 -25.03 5.62 1.21
C MET A 189 -26.30 5.91 0.40
N ALA A 190 -27.16 4.91 0.17
CA ALA A 190 -28.37 5.00 -0.64
C ALA A 190 -28.10 5.65 -2.02
N CYS A 191 -26.97 5.31 -2.64
CA CYS A 191 -26.50 5.90 -3.89
C CYS A 191 -26.71 4.97 -5.09
N SER A 192 -26.73 5.54 -6.29
CA SER A 192 -26.73 4.78 -7.54
C SER A 192 -25.39 4.11 -7.81
N GLY A 193 -25.33 3.20 -8.79
CA GLY A 193 -24.08 2.55 -9.21
C GLY A 193 -23.06 3.56 -9.75
N ASP A 194 -23.50 4.60 -10.46
CA ASP A 194 -22.64 5.64 -11.01
C ASP A 194 -22.05 6.53 -9.89
N GLU A 195 -22.88 6.92 -8.93
CA GLU A 195 -22.42 7.67 -7.74
C GLU A 195 -21.43 6.85 -6.92
N LEU A 196 -21.70 5.55 -6.73
CA LEU A 196 -20.76 4.65 -6.03
C LEU A 196 -19.42 4.56 -6.75
N ARG A 197 -19.41 4.49 -8.10
CA ARG A 197 -18.19 4.51 -8.89
C ARG A 197 -17.37 5.77 -8.64
N GLU A 198 -18.01 6.94 -8.65
CA GLU A 198 -17.34 8.21 -8.33
C GLU A 198 -16.79 8.24 -6.90
N ILE A 199 -17.54 7.70 -5.94
CA ILE A 199 -17.10 7.58 -4.54
C ILE A 199 -15.87 6.69 -4.44
N VAL A 200 -15.84 5.54 -5.14
CA VAL A 200 -14.69 4.63 -5.19
C VAL A 200 -13.46 5.31 -5.81
N LEU A 201 -13.64 6.14 -6.84
CA LEU A 201 -12.53 6.88 -7.45
C LEU A 201 -11.95 7.94 -6.51
N LYS A 202 -12.78 8.56 -5.67
CA LYS A 202 -12.34 9.48 -4.62
C LYS A 202 -11.66 8.76 -3.46
N CYS A 203 -12.17 7.58 -3.08
CA CYS A 203 -11.69 6.75 -1.96
C CYS A 203 -11.47 5.30 -2.41
N PRO A 204 -10.42 5.00 -3.19
CA PRO A 204 -10.16 3.64 -3.69
C PRO A 204 -9.96 2.60 -2.58
N ALA A 205 -9.61 3.04 -1.38
CA ALA A 205 -9.44 2.18 -0.22
C ALA A 205 -10.73 1.45 0.19
N LEU A 206 -11.90 1.94 -0.22
CA LEU A 206 -13.18 1.24 -0.02
C LEU A 206 -13.15 -0.19 -0.54
N LEU A 207 -12.45 -0.46 -1.65
CA LEU A 207 -12.35 -1.79 -2.23
C LEU A 207 -11.66 -2.83 -1.33
N TYR A 208 -10.86 -2.39 -0.35
CA TYR A 208 -10.11 -3.27 0.55
C TYR A 208 -10.82 -3.62 1.83
N TYR A 209 -11.73 -2.74 2.30
CA TYR A 209 -12.24 -2.88 3.65
C TYR A 209 -13.29 -3.98 3.74
N PRO A 210 -13.10 -4.96 4.64
CA PRO A 210 -14.16 -5.92 4.96
C PRO A 210 -15.40 -5.20 5.49
N LYS A 211 -16.57 -5.79 5.24
CA LYS A 211 -17.86 -5.22 5.64
C LYS A 211 -17.89 -4.77 7.11
N HIS A 212 -17.36 -5.58 8.05
CA HIS A 212 -17.37 -5.25 9.47
C HIS A 212 -16.56 -3.98 9.80
N ILE A 213 -15.45 -3.75 9.11
CA ILE A 213 -14.64 -2.53 9.27
C ILE A 213 -15.40 -1.31 8.75
N LEU A 214 -16.06 -1.43 7.60
CA LEU A 214 -16.89 -0.34 7.08
C LEU A 214 -18.08 -0.05 8.00
N THR A 215 -18.73 -1.09 8.52
CA THR A 215 -19.82 -0.94 9.50
C THR A 215 -19.36 -0.11 10.70
N GLU A 216 -18.25 -0.49 11.33
CA GLU A 216 -17.67 0.26 12.47
C GLU A 216 -17.40 1.73 12.10
N ARG A 217 -16.88 2.00 10.91
CA ARG A 217 -16.56 3.36 10.47
C ARG A 217 -17.81 4.20 10.17
N PHE A 218 -18.79 3.63 9.49
CA PHE A 218 -20.08 4.30 9.26
C PHE A 218 -20.79 4.59 10.59
N GLU A 219 -20.92 3.60 11.46
CA GLU A 219 -21.53 3.77 12.77
C GLU A 219 -20.82 4.83 13.62
N GLY A 220 -19.48 4.83 13.59
CA GLY A 220 -18.67 5.83 14.30
C GLY A 220 -18.88 7.25 13.78
N LEU A 221 -18.98 7.45 12.47
CA LEU A 221 -19.24 8.76 11.86
C LEU A 221 -20.68 9.21 12.13
N LEU A 222 -21.67 8.34 11.90
CA LEU A 222 -23.08 8.64 12.14
C LEU A 222 -23.36 8.91 13.62
N GLY A 223 -22.76 8.13 14.52
CA GLY A 223 -22.84 8.33 15.97
C GLY A 223 -22.21 9.65 16.44
N ALA A 224 -21.24 10.18 15.69
CA ALA A 224 -20.66 11.51 15.93
C ALA A 224 -21.53 12.65 15.34
N GLY A 225 -22.69 12.33 14.72
CA GLY A 225 -23.61 13.29 14.12
C GLY A 225 -23.23 13.72 12.71
N ILE A 226 -22.30 13.02 12.05
CA ILE A 226 -21.93 13.24 10.64
C ILE A 226 -23.02 12.62 9.76
N SER A 227 -23.49 13.36 8.76
CA SER A 227 -24.51 12.88 7.83
C SER A 227 -23.93 12.00 6.73
N VAL A 228 -24.76 11.12 6.15
CA VAL A 228 -24.39 10.32 4.97
C VAL A 228 -23.97 11.21 3.80
N SER A 229 -24.64 12.33 3.59
CA SER A 229 -24.31 13.30 2.53
C SER A 229 -22.86 13.82 2.70
N GLN A 230 -22.46 14.19 3.92
CA GLN A 230 -21.07 14.62 4.19
C GLN A 230 -20.05 13.50 3.92
N ILE A 231 -20.42 12.24 4.21
CA ILE A 231 -19.55 11.09 3.90
C ILE A 231 -19.41 10.90 2.38
N ILE A 232 -20.50 11.05 1.62
CA ILE A 232 -20.49 10.98 0.14
C ILE A 232 -19.62 12.10 -0.44
N ASP A 233 -19.70 13.31 0.09
CA ASP A 233 -18.89 14.44 -0.37
C ASP A 233 -17.39 14.22 -0.09
N THR A 234 -17.06 13.63 1.06
CA THR A 234 -15.69 13.40 1.51
C THR A 234 -15.49 11.93 1.93
N PRO A 235 -15.56 10.95 1.00
CA PRO A 235 -15.54 9.53 1.35
C PRO A 235 -14.20 9.05 1.92
N THR A 236 -13.12 9.83 1.75
CA THR A 236 -11.80 9.54 2.33
C THR A 236 -11.79 9.53 3.87
N VAL A 237 -12.82 10.07 4.54
CA VAL A 237 -12.99 9.93 6.00
C VAL A 237 -13.18 8.48 6.42
N LEU A 238 -13.69 7.63 5.52
CA LEU A 238 -13.80 6.17 5.73
C LEU A 238 -12.43 5.46 5.78
N GLU A 239 -11.34 6.11 5.37
CA GLU A 239 -9.98 5.59 5.56
C GLU A 239 -9.49 5.73 7.01
N LEU A 240 -10.10 6.63 7.78
CA LEU A 240 -9.74 6.89 9.16
C LEU A 240 -10.40 5.86 10.09
N THR A 241 -9.66 5.42 11.11
CA THR A 241 -10.25 4.62 12.18
C THR A 241 -11.18 5.48 13.04
N THR A 242 -12.20 4.88 13.65
CA THR A 242 -13.14 5.54 14.54
C THR A 242 -12.43 6.31 15.67
N GLN A 243 -11.32 5.76 16.19
CA GLN A 243 -10.50 6.42 17.21
C GLN A 243 -9.86 7.71 16.69
N ILE A 244 -9.33 7.70 15.46
CA ILE A 244 -8.71 8.89 14.83
C ILE A 244 -9.79 9.95 14.58
N VAL A 245 -10.95 9.54 14.06
CA VAL A 245 -12.08 10.45 13.82
C VAL A 245 -12.49 11.12 15.12
N ASN A 246 -12.77 10.36 16.18
CA ASN A 246 -13.16 10.90 17.48
C ASN A 246 -12.11 11.87 18.06
N TYR A 247 -10.84 11.51 18.00
CA TYR A 247 -9.74 12.39 18.44
C TYR A 247 -9.75 13.71 17.68
N ARG A 248 -9.85 13.64 16.33
CA ARG A 248 -9.82 14.85 15.48
C ARG A 248 -11.05 15.72 15.70
N LEU A 249 -12.25 15.11 15.84
CA LEU A 249 -13.49 15.82 16.14
C LEU A 249 -13.43 16.57 17.47
N GLN A 250 -12.93 15.92 18.52
CA GLN A 250 -12.76 16.58 19.84
C GLN A 250 -11.80 17.77 19.77
N LYS A 251 -10.70 17.62 19.03
CA LYS A 251 -9.74 18.71 18.83
C LYS A 251 -10.35 19.89 18.08
N LEU A 252 -11.13 19.63 17.04
CA LEU A 252 -11.81 20.66 16.26
C LEU A 252 -12.90 21.37 17.06
N ALA A 253 -13.72 20.61 17.81
CA ALA A 253 -14.76 21.14 18.66
C ALA A 253 -14.22 22.08 19.75
N ALA A 254 -13.06 21.76 20.34
CA ALA A 254 -12.39 22.61 21.31
C ALA A 254 -12.01 24.01 20.75
N HIS A 255 -12.02 24.19 19.43
CA HIS A 255 -11.73 25.45 18.74
C HIS A 255 -12.96 25.98 17.96
N GLY A 256 -14.15 25.55 18.36
CA GLY A 256 -15.41 26.06 17.80
C GLY A 256 -15.76 25.56 16.40
N TYR A 257 -15.08 24.52 15.89
CA TYR A 257 -15.45 23.91 14.62
C TYR A 257 -16.47 22.80 14.83
N ASP A 258 -17.67 22.99 14.27
CA ASP A 258 -18.72 21.97 14.28
C ASP A 258 -18.66 21.14 12.98
N ALA A 259 -18.14 19.91 13.08
CA ALA A 259 -18.01 19.01 11.94
C ALA A 259 -19.37 18.51 11.40
N ARG A 260 -20.46 18.65 12.18
CA ARG A 260 -21.82 18.27 11.73
C ARG A 260 -22.36 19.20 10.66
N THR A 261 -21.86 20.43 10.59
CA THR A 261 -22.26 21.45 9.63
C THR A 261 -21.14 21.88 8.68
N GLY A 262 -19.91 21.48 8.99
CA GLY A 262 -18.71 21.83 8.22
C GLY A 262 -18.27 20.75 7.22
N SER A 263 -17.23 21.07 6.44
CA SER A 263 -16.56 20.11 5.55
C SER A 263 -15.77 19.09 6.36
N LEU A 264 -15.84 17.82 5.95
CA LEU A 264 -15.03 16.74 6.54
C LEU A 264 -13.58 16.72 6.03
N ASP A 265 -13.21 17.56 5.05
CA ASP A 265 -11.84 17.65 4.54
C ASP A 265 -10.82 17.95 5.63
N VAL A 266 -11.23 18.68 6.66
CA VAL A 266 -10.40 18.98 7.83
C VAL A 266 -10.00 17.74 8.63
N LEU A 267 -10.74 16.63 8.49
CA LEU A 267 -10.43 15.36 9.13
C LEU A 267 -9.40 14.54 8.35
N ASN A 268 -9.17 14.83 7.07
CA ASN A 268 -8.32 14.06 6.19
C ASN A 268 -6.81 14.28 6.44
N GLY A 269 -6.01 13.46 5.76
CA GLY A 269 -4.56 13.57 5.75
C GLY A 269 -3.86 12.86 6.91
N THR A 270 -2.54 12.92 6.87
CA THR A 270 -1.68 12.36 7.92
C THR A 270 -1.85 13.13 9.24
N LYS A 271 -1.31 12.58 10.33
CA LYS A 271 -1.28 13.30 11.62
C LYS A 271 -0.66 14.69 11.48
N LYS A 272 0.41 14.81 10.69
CA LYS A 272 1.11 16.09 10.44
C LYS A 272 0.22 17.07 9.66
N ASP A 273 -0.52 16.58 8.66
CA ASP A 273 -1.43 17.44 7.87
C ASP A 273 -2.57 17.96 8.74
N PHE A 274 -3.14 17.09 9.58
CA PHE A 274 -4.18 17.46 10.52
C PHE A 274 -3.68 18.50 11.55
N GLU A 275 -2.53 18.27 12.15
CA GLU A 275 -1.95 19.22 13.13
C GLU A 275 -1.64 20.59 12.50
N GLN A 276 -1.23 20.64 11.24
CA GLN A 276 -1.04 21.90 10.50
C GLN A 276 -2.36 22.62 10.25
N SER A 277 -3.40 21.90 9.84
CA SER A 277 -4.74 22.47 9.57
C SER A 277 -5.40 22.93 10.86
N TYR A 278 -5.34 22.13 11.91
CA TYR A 278 -5.78 22.46 13.25
C TYR A 278 -5.03 23.67 13.83
N GLY A 279 -3.72 23.75 13.66
CA GLY A 279 -2.92 24.90 14.07
C GLY A 279 -3.35 26.22 13.42
N LYS A 280 -3.75 26.17 12.13
CA LYS A 280 -4.30 27.35 11.43
C LYS A 280 -5.65 27.78 12.00
N LEU A 281 -6.52 26.85 12.35
CA LEU A 281 -7.81 27.12 12.99
C LEU A 281 -7.59 27.74 14.39
N ARG A 282 -6.69 27.17 15.18
CA ARG A 282 -6.31 27.68 16.52
C ARG A 282 -5.83 29.12 16.43
N LEU A 283 -4.93 29.43 15.50
CA LEU A 283 -4.41 30.79 15.32
C LEU A 283 -5.48 31.79 14.88
N ARG A 284 -6.54 31.36 14.18
CA ARG A 284 -7.67 32.23 13.80
C ARG A 284 -8.54 32.58 15.02
N VAL A 285 -8.75 31.63 15.93
CA VAL A 285 -9.56 31.82 17.14
C VAL A 285 -8.80 32.60 18.20
N GLU A 286 -7.49 32.34 18.37
CA GLU A 286 -6.64 32.99 19.36
C GLU A 286 -6.20 34.43 18.97
N ARG A 287 -6.31 34.82 17.71
CA ARG A 287 -6.09 36.20 17.28
C ARG A 287 -7.41 36.96 17.39
N PRO A 288 -7.52 37.93 18.32
CA PRO A 288 -8.64 38.86 18.29
C PRO A 288 -8.66 39.51 16.91
N LEU A 289 -9.83 39.51 16.27
CA LEU A 289 -10.03 40.22 15.00
C LEU A 289 -9.57 41.66 15.24
N PHE A 290 -8.42 42.01 14.68
CA PHE A 290 -8.01 43.41 14.66
C PHE A 290 -9.08 44.17 13.85
N ASN A 291 -9.93 44.90 14.57
CA ASN A 291 -10.93 45.75 13.95
C ASN A 291 -10.25 47.10 13.63
N PRO A 292 -9.88 47.36 12.36
CA PRO A 292 -9.22 48.61 11.98
C PRO A 292 -10.11 49.86 12.12
N VAL A 293 -11.38 49.68 12.51
CA VAL A 293 -12.39 50.75 12.68
C VAL A 293 -12.70 51.03 14.17
N ALA A 294 -12.06 50.32 15.11
CA ALA A 294 -12.25 50.64 16.51
C ALA A 294 -11.64 52.04 16.80
N PRO A 295 -12.41 53.04 17.28
CA PRO A 295 -11.87 54.35 17.57
C PRO A 295 -10.82 54.22 18.68
N LEU A 296 -9.65 54.83 18.46
CA LEU A 296 -8.64 55.00 19.48
C LEU A 296 -9.32 55.66 20.70
N LYS A 297 -9.36 54.99 21.86
CA LYS A 297 -9.74 55.62 23.10
C LYS A 297 -8.68 56.66 23.41
N THR A 298 -9.01 57.95 23.22
CA THR A 298 -8.25 59.06 23.78
C THR A 298 -8.44 59.01 25.29
N TYR A 299 -7.37 58.74 26.01
CA TYR A 299 -7.34 58.98 27.45
C TYR A 299 -7.07 60.48 27.63
N ASP A 300 -8.06 61.20 28.17
CA ASP A 300 -7.91 62.50 28.76
C ASP A 300 -7.24 62.40 30.12
#